data_6a013967045c341d5518a2db686f4e3b
#
_entry.id   6a013967045c341d5518a2db686f4e3b
#
_cell.length_a   1.000
_cell.length_b   1.000
_cell.length_c   1.000
_cell.angle_alpha   90.00
_cell.angle_beta   90.00
_cell.angle_gamma   90.00
#
_symmetry.space_group_name_H-M   'P 1'
#
loop_
_entity.id
_entity.type
_entity.pdbx_description
1 polymer ?
#
loop_
_entity_poly.entity_id
_entity_poly.type
_entity_poly.pdbx_seq_one_letter_code
_entity_poly.pdbx_strand_id
1 'polypeptide(L)'
;MTGHAEAAPGTLDIDDVSVLVDGRPLVDQVSLTVSAGEVVGLVGPNGAGKSTLLRTVYRALRPTSGRVLLDGTDVWRMPGKRLARHLAAVLQEHAGDFDLTVYEVVAMGRTPHKRPFAGDDADDRAIVTAALTELDVADLAGAPFDRLSGGEKQRVLIARALAQRAGTMVLDEPTNHLDLRHQLDALRLVRRLGVTAVVALHDLNLAASFCDRLSVMQAGRVVAHGAPRDVLTPALLADVYRVEADVTEHPRTGLPQVTLLTGHDLTGQRQGVAQT
;
A
#
# COMPACT_ATOMS: atom_id res chain seq x y z
N MET A 1 0.08 -21.81 13.82
CA MET A 1 1.26 -21.13 13.25
C MET A 1 1.13 -19.65 13.57
N THR A 2 1.83 -19.23 14.58
CA THR A 2 1.68 -17.93 15.24
C THR A 2 2.78 -17.00 14.80
N GLY A 3 2.41 -15.75 14.45
CA GLY A 3 3.33 -14.60 14.52
C GLY A 3 4.15 -14.31 13.27
N HIS A 4 3.53 -13.75 12.23
CA HIS A 4 4.28 -13.14 11.12
C HIS A 4 4.92 -11.79 11.50
N ALA A 5 4.43 -11.10 12.54
CA ALA A 5 4.99 -9.84 13.03
C ALA A 5 5.73 -10.06 14.38
N GLU A 6 6.92 -9.48 14.55
CA GLU A 6 7.59 -9.38 15.86
C GLU A 6 7.00 -8.23 16.69
N ALA A 7 6.58 -7.14 16.01
CA ALA A 7 5.86 -6.05 16.64
C ALA A 7 4.36 -6.26 16.49
N ALA A 8 3.61 -6.02 17.57
CA ALA A 8 2.15 -6.00 17.50
C ALA A 8 1.66 -4.90 16.54
N PRO A 9 0.48 -5.09 15.88
CA PRO A 9 -0.15 -4.03 15.12
C PRO A 9 -0.35 -2.79 15.97
N GLY A 10 0.12 -1.64 15.50
CA GLY A 10 -0.01 -0.36 16.17
C GLY A 10 -1.00 0.56 15.45
N THR A 11 -1.33 1.70 16.04
CA THR A 11 -2.11 2.75 15.38
C THR A 11 -1.19 3.64 14.54
N LEU A 12 -1.66 4.09 13.38
CA LEU A 12 -0.98 5.09 12.57
C LEU A 12 -1.89 6.31 12.41
N ASP A 13 -1.42 7.47 12.87
CA ASP A 13 -2.14 8.73 12.75
C ASP A 13 -1.35 9.71 11.89
N ILE A 14 -1.98 10.22 10.86
CA ILE A 14 -1.54 11.34 10.05
C ILE A 14 -2.38 12.54 10.51
N ASP A 15 -1.74 13.56 11.07
CA ASP A 15 -2.41 14.67 11.75
C ASP A 15 -2.04 15.99 11.06
N ASP A 16 -2.98 16.54 10.30
CA ASP A 16 -2.88 17.82 9.58
C ASP A 16 -1.61 17.96 8.71
N VAL A 17 -1.24 16.89 8.04
CA VAL A 17 -0.01 16.82 7.24
C VAL A 17 -0.15 17.63 5.97
N SER A 18 0.80 18.56 5.77
CA SER A 18 0.98 19.27 4.50
C SER A 18 2.41 19.12 3.97
N VAL A 19 2.54 19.04 2.65
CA VAL A 19 3.82 18.98 1.94
C VAL A 19 3.81 19.99 0.81
N LEU A 20 4.71 20.97 0.89
CA LEU A 20 4.93 21.95 -0.16
C LEU A 20 6.26 21.65 -0.89
N VAL A 21 6.23 21.68 -2.21
CA VAL A 21 7.42 21.59 -3.06
C VAL A 21 7.38 22.78 -4.02
N ASP A 22 8.43 23.59 -4.01
CA ASP A 22 8.53 24.82 -4.80
C ASP A 22 7.31 25.74 -4.64
N GLY A 23 6.80 25.84 -3.40
CA GLY A 23 5.62 26.64 -3.06
C GLY A 23 4.27 26.07 -3.48
N ARG A 24 4.25 24.89 -4.09
CA ARG A 24 3.00 24.18 -4.47
C ARG A 24 2.64 23.12 -3.47
N PRO A 25 1.40 23.07 -2.98
CA PRO A 25 0.93 22.02 -2.09
C PRO A 25 0.75 20.72 -2.90
N LEU A 26 1.54 19.69 -2.58
CA LEU A 26 1.36 18.33 -3.08
C LEU A 26 0.48 17.51 -2.14
N VAL A 27 0.49 17.84 -0.84
CA VAL A 27 -0.40 17.34 0.20
C VAL A 27 -0.82 18.56 1.01
N ASP A 28 -2.09 18.68 1.32
CA ASP A 28 -2.68 19.86 1.95
C ASP A 28 -3.64 19.46 3.07
N GLN A 29 -3.20 19.64 4.31
CA GLN A 29 -3.95 19.41 5.55
C GLN A 29 -4.63 18.03 5.64
N VAL A 30 -3.89 16.98 5.28
CA VAL A 30 -4.42 15.62 5.32
C VAL A 30 -4.37 15.06 6.72
N SER A 31 -5.54 14.59 7.20
CA SER A 31 -5.67 13.83 8.43
C SER A 31 -6.29 12.45 8.13
N LEU A 32 -5.68 11.40 8.68
CA LEU A 32 -6.08 10.02 8.49
C LEU A 32 -5.62 9.18 9.67
N THR A 33 -6.54 8.44 10.29
CA THR A 33 -6.24 7.47 11.34
C THR A 33 -6.45 6.06 10.80
N VAL A 34 -5.49 5.17 11.08
CA VAL A 34 -5.54 3.75 10.79
C VAL A 34 -5.44 2.99 12.10
N SER A 35 -6.49 2.22 12.41
CA SER A 35 -6.56 1.45 13.65
C SER A 35 -5.64 0.23 13.60
N ALA A 36 -5.28 -0.30 14.78
CA ALA A 36 -4.46 -1.50 14.85
C ALA A 36 -5.09 -2.68 14.08
N GLY A 37 -4.33 -3.27 13.16
CA GLY A 37 -4.78 -4.38 12.31
C GLY A 37 -5.71 -4.00 11.16
N GLU A 38 -6.02 -2.71 10.98
CA GLU A 38 -6.83 -2.19 9.89
C GLU A 38 -6.02 -2.03 8.61
N VAL A 39 -6.62 -2.31 7.46
CA VAL A 39 -6.08 -2.04 6.13
C VAL A 39 -6.84 -0.88 5.50
N VAL A 40 -6.20 0.27 5.34
CA VAL A 40 -6.77 1.44 4.69
C VAL A 40 -6.20 1.59 3.28
N GLY A 41 -7.11 1.64 2.30
CA GLY A 41 -6.78 1.91 0.90
C GLY A 41 -6.70 3.42 0.65
N LEU A 42 -5.56 3.88 0.15
CA LEU A 42 -5.38 5.24 -0.32
C LEU A 42 -5.57 5.26 -1.83
N VAL A 43 -6.71 5.81 -2.29
CA VAL A 43 -7.10 5.80 -3.70
C VAL A 43 -7.24 7.23 -4.23
N GLY A 44 -7.26 7.41 -5.54
CA GLY A 44 -7.36 8.71 -6.20
C GLY A 44 -6.60 8.74 -7.51
N PRO A 45 -6.84 9.73 -8.38
CA PRO A 45 -6.18 9.84 -9.67
C PRO A 45 -4.66 10.02 -9.53
N ASN A 46 -3.95 9.88 -10.66
CA ASN A 46 -2.51 10.17 -10.71
C ASN A 46 -2.25 11.64 -10.35
N GLY A 47 -1.21 11.88 -9.57
CA GLY A 47 -0.90 13.22 -9.07
C GLY A 47 -1.75 13.70 -7.90
N ALA A 48 -2.66 12.88 -7.35
CA ALA A 48 -3.49 13.25 -6.20
C ALA A 48 -2.70 13.44 -4.88
N GLY A 49 -1.41 13.06 -4.83
CA GLY A 49 -0.57 13.23 -3.64
C GLY A 49 -0.37 11.95 -2.82
N LYS A 50 -0.90 10.79 -3.25
CA LYS A 50 -0.84 9.51 -2.50
C LYS A 50 0.59 9.13 -2.10
N SER A 51 1.49 8.95 -3.07
CA SER A 51 2.89 8.59 -2.79
C SER A 51 3.62 9.65 -1.99
N THR A 52 3.30 10.94 -2.21
CA THR A 52 3.87 12.05 -1.43
C THR A 52 3.47 11.95 0.04
N LEU A 53 2.19 11.65 0.33
CA LEU A 53 1.72 11.42 1.69
C LEU A 53 2.42 10.21 2.31
N LEU A 54 2.48 9.07 1.60
CA LEU A 54 3.14 7.86 2.10
C LEU A 54 4.63 8.10 2.41
N ARG A 55 5.33 8.90 1.58
CA ARG A 55 6.73 9.30 1.82
C ARG A 55 6.93 10.02 3.15
N THR A 56 5.92 10.70 3.67
CA THR A 56 6.00 11.33 5.01
C THR A 56 5.92 10.29 6.13
N VAL A 57 5.19 9.21 5.92
CA VAL A 57 5.01 8.13 6.90
C VAL A 57 6.31 7.34 7.09
N TYR A 58 6.95 6.92 5.99
CA TYR A 58 8.21 6.17 6.09
C TYR A 58 9.47 7.05 6.08
N ARG A 59 9.30 8.37 6.29
CA ARG A 59 10.39 9.35 6.48
C ARG A 59 11.30 9.57 5.28
N ALA A 60 10.82 9.36 4.06
CA ALA A 60 11.56 9.76 2.86
C ALA A 60 11.35 11.24 2.54
N LEU A 61 10.24 11.84 2.98
CA LEU A 61 9.93 13.24 2.77
C LEU A 61 9.37 13.85 4.07
N ARG A 62 10.04 14.90 4.57
CA ARG A 62 9.58 15.57 5.80
C ARG A 62 8.35 16.44 5.49
N PRO A 63 7.25 16.33 6.27
CA PRO A 63 6.11 17.22 6.10
C PRO A 63 6.52 18.67 6.39
N THR A 64 5.91 19.61 5.68
CA THR A 64 6.08 21.05 5.89
C THR A 64 5.36 21.49 7.17
N SER A 65 4.19 20.92 7.43
CA SER A 65 3.41 21.07 8.66
C SER A 65 2.69 19.77 9.01
N GLY A 66 2.12 19.72 10.20
CA GLY A 66 1.50 18.51 10.74
C GLY A 66 2.51 17.47 11.21
N ARG A 67 2.03 16.29 11.52
CA ARG A 67 2.86 15.20 12.06
C ARG A 67 2.30 13.84 11.70
N VAL A 68 3.16 12.83 11.73
CA VAL A 68 2.80 11.42 11.59
C VAL A 68 3.16 10.72 12.88
N LEU A 69 2.20 10.05 13.47
CA LEU A 69 2.37 9.35 14.74
C LEU A 69 2.20 7.84 14.54
N LEU A 70 3.08 7.07 15.12
CA LEU A 70 2.97 5.61 15.25
C LEU A 70 2.85 5.30 16.74
N ASP A 71 1.74 4.73 17.17
CA ASP A 71 1.40 4.52 18.58
C ASP A 71 1.58 5.80 19.42
N GLY A 72 1.05 6.92 18.91
CA GLY A 72 1.14 8.22 19.54
C GLY A 72 2.54 8.86 19.55
N THR A 73 3.56 8.19 18.99
CA THR A 73 4.93 8.72 18.92
C THR A 73 5.22 9.27 17.53
N ASP A 74 5.66 10.52 17.44
CA ASP A 74 6.05 11.14 16.16
C ASP A 74 7.17 10.34 15.50
N VAL A 75 6.90 9.83 14.30
CA VAL A 75 7.85 9.02 13.54
C VAL A 75 9.16 9.77 13.26
N TRP A 76 9.12 11.09 13.12
CA TRP A 76 10.29 11.93 12.87
C TRP A 76 11.18 12.14 14.09
N ARG A 77 10.67 11.84 15.30
CA ARG A 77 11.41 11.85 16.55
C ARG A 77 11.91 10.49 16.98
N MET A 78 11.41 9.41 16.36
CA MET A 78 11.88 8.05 16.66
C MET A 78 13.31 7.82 16.17
N PRO A 79 14.17 7.08 16.90
CA PRO A 79 15.40 6.52 16.35
C PRO A 79 15.09 5.65 15.12
N GLY A 80 15.86 5.80 14.03
CA GLY A 80 15.57 5.10 12.75
C GLY A 80 15.46 3.59 12.91
N LYS A 81 16.33 2.96 13.70
CA LYS A 81 16.28 1.54 13.98
C LYS A 81 15.01 1.11 14.73
N ARG A 82 14.49 1.94 15.63
CA ARG A 82 13.23 1.69 16.34
C ARG A 82 12.07 1.78 15.37
N LEU A 83 11.99 2.85 14.57
CA LEU A 83 10.95 2.99 13.56
C LEU A 83 10.93 1.79 12.62
N ALA A 84 12.11 1.39 12.09
CA ALA A 84 12.22 0.26 11.17
C ALA A 84 11.88 -1.11 11.78
N ARG A 85 11.74 -1.25 13.08
CA ARG A 85 11.19 -2.46 13.72
C ARG A 85 9.67 -2.48 13.78
N HIS A 86 9.03 -1.32 13.65
CA HIS A 86 7.58 -1.17 13.79
C HIS A 86 6.90 -0.83 12.46
N LEU A 87 7.62 -0.23 11.51
CA LEU A 87 7.10 0.21 10.22
C LEU A 87 7.94 -0.36 9.08
N ALA A 88 7.31 -1.16 8.21
CA ALA A 88 7.87 -1.61 6.95
C ALA A 88 7.28 -0.81 5.78
N ALA A 89 8.07 -0.62 4.71
CA ALA A 89 7.62 0.06 3.51
C ALA A 89 7.95 -0.76 2.26
N VAL A 90 6.95 -0.93 1.40
CA VAL A 90 7.09 -1.42 0.02
C VAL A 90 6.92 -0.22 -0.90
N LEU A 91 8.00 0.14 -1.59
CA LEU A 91 8.06 1.33 -2.43
C LEU A 91 7.93 0.95 -3.90
N GLN A 92 7.39 1.87 -4.68
CA GLN A 92 7.33 1.77 -6.14
C GLN A 92 8.72 1.92 -6.80
N GLU A 93 9.69 2.47 -6.07
CA GLU A 93 11.01 2.81 -6.62
C GLU A 93 11.91 1.60 -6.76
N HIS A 94 12.67 1.63 -7.83
CA HIS A 94 13.69 0.66 -8.16
C HIS A 94 14.81 0.72 -7.11
N ALA A 95 15.15 -0.41 -6.54
CA ALA A 95 16.44 -0.56 -5.88
C ALA A 95 17.50 -0.14 -6.91
N GLY A 96 18.37 0.80 -6.53
CA GLY A 96 19.45 1.25 -7.42
C GLY A 96 20.27 0.05 -7.93
N ASP A 97 21.13 0.30 -8.93
CA ASP A 97 22.06 -0.68 -9.52
C ASP A 97 23.04 -1.23 -8.47
N PHE A 98 22.51 -2.03 -7.56
CA PHE A 98 23.30 -2.79 -6.61
C PHE A 98 23.45 -4.22 -7.14
N ASP A 99 24.68 -4.69 -7.23
CA ASP A 99 25.01 -6.07 -7.57
C ASP A 99 24.71 -7.00 -6.36
N LEU A 100 23.39 -7.09 -6.03
CA LEU A 100 22.89 -7.87 -4.91
C LEU A 100 22.06 -9.04 -5.41
N THR A 101 22.19 -10.16 -4.74
CA THR A 101 21.31 -11.31 -4.93
C THR A 101 19.92 -11.05 -4.32
N VAL A 102 18.93 -11.77 -4.79
CA VAL A 102 17.56 -11.75 -4.24
C VAL A 102 17.58 -12.03 -2.73
N TYR A 103 18.37 -13.03 -2.29
CA TYR A 103 18.52 -13.33 -0.87
C TYR A 103 19.01 -12.12 -0.07
N GLU A 104 20.05 -11.45 -0.56
CA GLU A 104 20.62 -10.27 0.13
C GLU A 104 19.64 -9.12 0.21
N VAL A 105 18.84 -8.88 -0.85
CA VAL A 105 17.79 -7.86 -0.84
C VAL A 105 16.74 -8.18 0.22
N VAL A 106 16.27 -9.42 0.33
CA VAL A 106 15.31 -9.82 1.36
C VAL A 106 15.92 -9.78 2.76
N ALA A 107 17.19 -10.19 2.90
CA ALA A 107 17.92 -10.16 4.17
C ALA A 107 18.11 -8.73 4.72
N MET A 108 18.07 -7.69 3.87
CA MET A 108 18.04 -6.30 4.33
C MET A 108 16.83 -6.01 5.25
N GLY A 109 15.72 -6.73 5.10
CA GLY A 109 14.57 -6.63 6.00
C GLY A 109 14.92 -6.96 7.45
N ARG A 110 15.98 -7.76 7.69
CA ARG A 110 16.43 -8.11 9.03
C ARG A 110 17.39 -7.10 9.66
N THR A 111 17.90 -6.13 8.88
CA THR A 111 18.85 -5.11 9.36
C THR A 111 18.44 -4.40 10.65
N PRO A 112 17.16 -4.00 10.87
CA PRO A 112 16.74 -3.35 12.10
C PRO A 112 16.88 -4.23 13.35
N HIS A 113 16.89 -5.55 13.20
CA HIS A 113 16.95 -6.52 14.30
C HIS A 113 18.38 -6.89 14.68
N LYS A 114 19.34 -6.74 13.76
CA LYS A 114 20.75 -7.10 13.97
C LYS A 114 21.49 -6.14 14.90
N ARG A 115 22.51 -6.67 15.57
CA ARG A 115 23.53 -5.85 16.22
C ARG A 115 24.46 -5.23 15.16
N PRO A 116 25.10 -4.09 15.44
CA PRO A 116 26.11 -3.53 14.55
C PRO A 116 27.19 -4.60 14.22
N PHE A 117 27.51 -4.73 12.94
CA PHE A 117 28.50 -5.68 12.41
C PHE A 117 28.19 -7.17 12.61
N ALA A 118 27.00 -7.54 13.05
CA ALA A 118 26.56 -8.95 13.10
C ALA A 118 26.07 -9.40 11.71
N GLY A 119 26.51 -10.60 11.32
CA GLY A 119 25.93 -11.31 10.17
C GLY A 119 24.53 -11.86 10.48
N ASP A 120 23.96 -12.60 9.52
CA ASP A 120 22.69 -13.31 9.69
C ASP A 120 22.88 -14.49 10.65
N ASP A 121 22.07 -14.53 11.69
CA ASP A 121 21.96 -15.71 12.54
C ASP A 121 21.03 -16.77 11.92
N ALA A 122 20.80 -17.88 12.64
CA ALA A 122 19.98 -18.97 12.16
C ALA A 122 18.49 -18.54 12.01
N ASP A 123 18.01 -17.70 12.93
CA ASP A 123 16.63 -17.20 12.92
C ASP A 123 16.43 -16.22 11.77
N ASP A 124 17.36 -15.29 11.54
CA ASP A 124 17.32 -14.39 10.40
C ASP A 124 17.27 -15.16 9.07
N ARG A 125 18.11 -16.19 8.90
CA ARG A 125 18.08 -17.04 7.70
C ARG A 125 16.77 -17.77 7.51
N ALA A 126 16.19 -18.29 8.59
CA ALA A 126 14.89 -18.96 8.54
C ALA A 126 13.77 -18.01 8.15
N ILE A 127 13.77 -16.76 8.68
CA ILE A 127 12.80 -15.72 8.35
C ILE A 127 12.91 -15.32 6.88
N VAL A 128 14.12 -15.09 6.38
CA VAL A 128 14.38 -14.73 4.98
C VAL A 128 13.90 -15.83 4.04
N THR A 129 14.25 -17.10 4.34
CA THR A 129 13.82 -18.24 3.53
C THR A 129 12.31 -18.39 3.52
N ALA A 130 11.65 -18.22 4.67
CA ALA A 130 10.19 -18.25 4.75
C ALA A 130 9.54 -17.13 3.93
N ALA A 131 10.10 -15.92 3.96
CA ALA A 131 9.58 -14.78 3.19
C ALA A 131 9.75 -15.02 1.68
N LEU A 132 10.88 -15.57 1.23
CA LEU A 132 11.11 -15.94 -0.16
C LEU A 132 10.12 -17.00 -0.65
N THR A 133 9.84 -18.00 0.19
CA THR A 133 8.88 -19.07 -0.13
C THR A 133 7.46 -18.56 -0.20
N GLU A 134 7.04 -17.69 0.73
CA GLU A 134 5.67 -17.12 0.77
C GLU A 134 5.36 -16.30 -0.49
N LEU A 135 6.38 -15.67 -1.08
CA LEU A 135 6.26 -14.85 -2.29
C LEU A 135 6.60 -15.61 -3.59
N ASP A 136 6.82 -16.92 -3.53
CA ASP A 136 7.15 -17.76 -4.70
C ASP A 136 8.37 -17.22 -5.49
N VAL A 137 9.45 -16.91 -4.76
CA VAL A 137 10.74 -16.44 -5.31
C VAL A 137 11.94 -17.14 -4.67
N ALA A 138 11.73 -18.28 -3.99
CA ALA A 138 12.79 -18.99 -3.29
C ALA A 138 13.84 -19.58 -4.24
N ASP A 139 13.44 -20.04 -5.41
CA ASP A 139 14.31 -20.55 -6.48
C ASP A 139 15.16 -19.46 -7.12
N LEU A 140 14.79 -18.19 -6.97
CA LEU A 140 15.55 -17.04 -7.44
C LEU A 140 16.55 -16.50 -6.42
N ALA A 141 16.66 -17.09 -5.22
CA ALA A 141 17.45 -16.55 -4.10
C ALA A 141 18.90 -16.16 -4.46
N GLY A 142 19.56 -16.93 -5.31
CA GLY A 142 20.93 -16.68 -5.78
C GLY A 142 21.03 -15.81 -7.03
N ALA A 143 19.91 -15.45 -7.65
CA ALA A 143 19.92 -14.64 -8.87
C ALA A 143 20.23 -13.17 -8.56
N PRO A 144 20.91 -12.43 -9.46
CA PRO A 144 21.09 -11.00 -9.36
C PRO A 144 19.72 -10.29 -9.43
N PHE A 145 19.43 -9.42 -8.46
CA PHE A 145 18.14 -8.71 -8.35
C PHE A 145 17.85 -7.81 -9.56
N ASP A 146 18.87 -7.20 -10.14
CA ASP A 146 18.76 -6.32 -11.31
C ASP A 146 18.22 -7.04 -12.55
N ARG A 147 18.47 -8.36 -12.68
CA ARG A 147 18.09 -9.20 -13.81
C ARG A 147 16.65 -9.72 -13.75
N LEU A 148 15.96 -9.51 -12.64
CA LEU A 148 14.59 -9.96 -12.48
C LEU A 148 13.61 -9.14 -13.34
N SER A 149 12.51 -9.79 -13.74
CA SER A 149 11.34 -9.10 -14.30
C SER A 149 10.73 -8.15 -13.27
N GLY A 150 9.94 -7.15 -13.73
CA GLY A 150 9.27 -6.20 -12.83
C GLY A 150 8.39 -6.89 -11.78
N GLY A 151 7.67 -7.95 -12.16
CA GLY A 151 6.84 -8.70 -11.23
C GLY A 151 7.65 -9.49 -10.20
N GLU A 152 8.76 -10.10 -10.58
CA GLU A 152 9.68 -10.77 -9.65
C GLU A 152 10.30 -9.77 -8.68
N LYS A 153 10.80 -8.62 -9.18
CA LYS A 153 11.30 -7.53 -8.34
C LYS A 153 10.29 -7.11 -7.30
N GLN A 154 9.04 -6.92 -7.70
CA GLN A 154 7.97 -6.51 -6.79
C GLN A 154 7.73 -7.56 -5.70
N ARG A 155 7.69 -8.86 -6.03
CA ARG A 155 7.55 -9.94 -5.05
C ARG A 155 8.73 -9.98 -4.08
N VAL A 156 9.96 -9.77 -4.56
CA VAL A 156 11.16 -9.68 -3.71
C VAL A 156 11.09 -8.49 -2.75
N LEU A 157 10.60 -7.32 -3.20
CA LEU A 157 10.43 -6.15 -2.33
C LEU A 157 9.35 -6.38 -1.25
N ILE A 158 8.28 -7.08 -1.59
CA ILE A 158 7.26 -7.50 -0.60
C ILE A 158 7.88 -8.53 0.37
N ALA A 159 8.66 -9.50 -0.11
CA ALA A 159 9.38 -10.47 0.74
C ALA A 159 10.34 -9.76 1.72
N ARG A 160 11.05 -8.72 1.29
CA ARG A 160 11.88 -7.89 2.15
C ARG A 160 11.07 -7.24 3.28
N ALA A 161 9.93 -6.65 2.95
CA ALA A 161 9.06 -6.04 3.94
C ALA A 161 8.47 -7.09 4.91
N LEU A 162 8.12 -8.28 4.40
CA LEU A 162 7.67 -9.41 5.23
C LEU A 162 8.76 -9.89 6.18
N ALA A 163 10.01 -10.01 5.70
CA ALA A 163 11.15 -10.41 6.53
C ALA A 163 11.44 -9.42 7.66
N GLN A 164 11.04 -8.16 7.52
CA GLN A 164 11.19 -7.13 8.55
C GLN A 164 10.29 -7.38 9.77
N ARG A 165 9.17 -8.13 9.62
CA ARG A 165 8.22 -8.48 10.71
C ARG A 165 7.71 -7.26 11.50
N ALA A 166 7.49 -6.16 10.82
CA ALA A 166 6.91 -4.96 11.41
C ALA A 166 5.40 -5.11 11.63
N GLY A 167 4.86 -4.48 12.67
CA GLY A 167 3.43 -4.47 12.98
C GLY A 167 2.62 -3.51 12.08
N THR A 168 3.29 -2.57 11.40
CA THR A 168 2.67 -1.60 10.48
C THR A 168 3.36 -1.65 9.13
N MET A 169 2.60 -1.57 8.04
CA MET A 169 3.10 -1.58 6.67
C MET A 169 2.56 -0.41 5.85
N VAL A 170 3.43 0.19 5.06
CA VAL A 170 3.06 1.16 4.03
C VAL A 170 3.41 0.57 2.67
N LEU A 171 2.41 0.48 1.78
CA LEU A 171 2.59 -0.09 0.46
C LEU A 171 2.21 0.95 -0.60
N ASP A 172 3.19 1.39 -1.38
CA ASP A 172 2.98 2.35 -2.47
C ASP A 172 2.86 1.57 -3.79
N GLU A 173 1.62 1.38 -4.26
CA GLU A 173 1.28 0.66 -5.48
C GLU A 173 1.89 -0.77 -5.56
N PRO A 174 1.67 -1.60 -4.54
CA PRO A 174 2.33 -2.91 -4.45
C PRO A 174 1.90 -3.90 -5.53
N THR A 175 0.84 -3.60 -6.27
CA THR A 175 0.28 -4.43 -7.33
C THR A 175 0.79 -4.09 -8.73
N ASN A 176 1.56 -3.01 -8.88
CA ASN A 176 2.10 -2.61 -10.18
C ASN A 176 3.07 -3.68 -10.72
N HIS A 177 3.02 -3.88 -12.04
CA HIS A 177 3.82 -4.87 -12.76
C HIS A 177 3.56 -6.35 -12.38
N LEU A 178 2.61 -6.63 -11.50
CA LEU A 178 2.17 -7.99 -11.18
C LEU A 178 1.04 -8.41 -12.10
N ASP A 179 1.03 -9.69 -12.47
CA ASP A 179 -0.16 -10.30 -13.08
C ASP A 179 -1.30 -10.44 -12.05
N LEU A 180 -2.52 -10.70 -12.53
CA LEU A 180 -3.73 -10.76 -11.70
C LEU A 180 -3.61 -11.72 -10.51
N ARG A 181 -2.97 -12.87 -10.71
CA ARG A 181 -2.78 -13.85 -9.64
C ARG A 181 -1.90 -13.30 -8.54
N HIS A 182 -0.72 -12.78 -8.90
CA HIS A 182 0.23 -12.24 -7.94
C HIS A 182 -0.27 -10.95 -7.27
N GLN A 183 -1.08 -10.12 -7.95
CA GLN A 183 -1.77 -8.98 -7.32
C GLN A 183 -2.67 -9.44 -6.18
N LEU A 184 -3.52 -10.44 -6.45
CA LEU A 184 -4.43 -10.99 -5.44
C LEU A 184 -3.67 -11.64 -4.28
N ASP A 185 -2.62 -12.40 -4.58
CA ASP A 185 -1.84 -13.11 -3.57
C ASP A 185 -1.08 -12.13 -2.65
N ALA A 186 -0.53 -11.04 -3.19
CA ALA A 186 0.11 -9.99 -2.41
C ALA A 186 -0.88 -9.30 -1.44
N LEU A 187 -2.07 -8.92 -1.93
CA LEU A 187 -3.08 -8.26 -1.09
C LEU A 187 -3.68 -9.22 -0.05
N ARG A 188 -3.90 -10.48 -0.43
CA ARG A 188 -4.32 -11.54 0.52
C ARG A 188 -3.28 -11.76 1.62
N LEU A 189 -1.99 -11.71 1.26
CA LEU A 189 -0.91 -11.83 2.23
C LEU A 189 -0.99 -10.71 3.26
N VAL A 190 -1.09 -9.43 2.83
CA VAL A 190 -1.23 -8.28 3.74
C VAL A 190 -2.40 -8.48 4.71
N ARG A 191 -3.56 -8.94 4.21
CA ARG A 191 -4.73 -9.24 5.06
C ARG A 191 -4.45 -10.38 6.07
N ARG A 192 -3.80 -11.47 5.63
CA ARG A 192 -3.48 -12.61 6.52
C ARG A 192 -2.47 -12.27 7.61
N LEU A 193 -1.58 -11.32 7.36
CA LEU A 193 -0.59 -10.89 8.36
C LEU A 193 -1.24 -10.21 9.57
N GLY A 194 -2.44 -9.65 9.42
CA GLY A 194 -3.13 -8.92 10.49
C GLY A 194 -2.39 -7.67 10.95
N VAL A 195 -1.49 -7.13 10.13
CA VAL A 195 -0.75 -5.87 10.39
C VAL A 195 -1.63 -4.67 10.10
N THR A 196 -1.30 -3.54 10.70
CA THR A 196 -1.86 -2.25 10.31
C THR A 196 -1.28 -1.84 8.98
N ALA A 197 -2.10 -1.49 7.98
CA ALA A 197 -1.57 -1.18 6.65
C ALA A 197 -2.23 0.05 6.01
N VAL A 198 -1.41 0.87 5.34
CA VAL A 198 -1.87 1.86 4.36
C VAL A 198 -1.36 1.44 2.99
N VAL A 199 -2.29 1.25 2.07
CA VAL A 199 -1.99 0.72 0.73
C VAL A 199 -2.47 1.70 -0.34
N ALA A 200 -1.57 2.31 -1.10
CA ALA A 200 -1.96 3.06 -2.29
C ALA A 200 -2.33 2.09 -3.41
N LEU A 201 -3.54 2.24 -3.95
CA LEU A 201 -4.06 1.39 -5.00
C LEU A 201 -4.67 2.24 -6.13
N HIS A 202 -4.53 1.75 -7.38
CA HIS A 202 -5.19 2.34 -8.54
C HIS A 202 -6.51 1.63 -8.88
N ASP A 203 -6.57 0.33 -8.68
CA ASP A 203 -7.76 -0.47 -8.96
C ASP A 203 -8.75 -0.36 -7.80
N LEU A 204 -9.90 0.27 -8.08
CA LEU A 204 -10.96 0.51 -7.09
C LEU A 204 -11.66 -0.79 -6.66
N ASN A 205 -11.75 -1.78 -7.54
CA ASN A 205 -12.35 -3.08 -7.21
C ASN A 205 -11.43 -3.90 -6.30
N LEU A 206 -10.11 -3.84 -6.53
CA LEU A 206 -9.14 -4.41 -5.61
C LEU A 206 -9.18 -3.67 -4.26
N ALA A 207 -9.21 -2.34 -4.27
CA ALA A 207 -9.29 -1.55 -3.05
C ALA A 207 -10.56 -1.88 -2.25
N ALA A 208 -11.72 -1.99 -2.91
CA ALA A 208 -12.97 -2.37 -2.27
C ALA A 208 -12.96 -3.79 -1.69
N SER A 209 -12.20 -4.70 -2.32
CA SER A 209 -12.14 -6.11 -1.92
C SER A 209 -11.18 -6.39 -0.78
N PHE A 210 -10.14 -5.58 -0.62
CA PHE A 210 -9.04 -5.88 0.32
C PHE A 210 -8.88 -4.87 1.45
N CYS A 211 -9.44 -3.67 1.34
CA CYS A 211 -9.32 -2.63 2.36
C CYS A 211 -10.58 -2.57 3.24
N ASP A 212 -10.39 -2.32 4.52
CA ASP A 212 -11.49 -2.12 5.48
C ASP A 212 -12.13 -0.75 5.27
N ARG A 213 -11.30 0.26 4.98
CA ARG A 213 -11.73 1.62 4.64
C ARG A 213 -10.93 2.16 3.46
N LEU A 214 -11.53 3.10 2.77
CA LEU A 214 -10.91 3.87 1.69
C LEU A 214 -10.75 5.33 2.11
N SER A 215 -9.63 5.93 1.73
CA SER A 215 -9.41 7.38 1.74
C SER A 215 -9.15 7.82 0.31
N VAL A 216 -10.05 8.65 -0.22
CA VAL A 216 -9.95 9.15 -1.60
C VAL A 216 -9.23 10.48 -1.59
N MET A 217 -8.10 10.55 -2.29
CA MET A 217 -7.33 11.78 -2.47
C MET A 217 -7.61 12.42 -3.82
N GLN A 218 -7.74 13.76 -3.81
CA GLN A 218 -7.80 14.60 -5.00
C GLN A 218 -7.08 15.91 -4.72
N ALA A 219 -6.18 16.31 -5.63
CA ALA A 219 -5.43 17.57 -5.54
C ALA A 219 -4.78 17.82 -4.15
N GLY A 220 -4.17 16.80 -3.58
CA GLY A 220 -3.45 16.86 -2.30
C GLY A 220 -4.32 16.73 -1.06
N ARG A 221 -5.64 16.62 -1.17
CA ARG A 221 -6.59 16.56 -0.05
C ARG A 221 -7.33 15.23 -0.01
N VAL A 222 -7.78 14.81 1.17
CA VAL A 222 -8.76 13.74 1.32
C VAL A 222 -10.14 14.32 1.10
N VAL A 223 -10.85 13.83 0.07
CA VAL A 223 -12.20 14.32 -0.30
C VAL A 223 -13.30 13.38 0.15
N ALA A 224 -12.98 12.12 0.40
CA ALA A 224 -13.92 11.14 0.97
C ALA A 224 -13.15 10.08 1.74
N HIS A 225 -13.78 9.52 2.79
CA HIS A 225 -13.19 8.48 3.60
C HIS A 225 -14.28 7.67 4.31
N GLY A 226 -14.14 6.36 4.39
CA GLY A 226 -15.13 5.48 4.99
C GLY A 226 -15.06 4.05 4.46
N ALA A 227 -16.08 3.25 4.75
CA ALA A 227 -16.17 1.91 4.19
C ALA A 227 -16.29 1.96 2.66
N PRO A 228 -15.78 0.97 1.92
CA PRO A 228 -15.82 0.99 0.45
C PRO A 228 -17.21 1.24 -0.13
N ARG A 229 -18.27 0.67 0.49
CA ARG A 229 -19.67 0.86 0.05
C ARG A 229 -20.19 2.28 0.19
N ASP A 230 -19.65 3.01 1.17
CA ASP A 230 -20.11 4.39 1.46
C ASP A 230 -19.35 5.40 0.61
N VAL A 231 -18.11 5.05 0.24
CA VAL A 231 -17.20 5.93 -0.51
C VAL A 231 -17.36 5.78 -2.02
N LEU A 232 -17.41 4.54 -2.52
CA LEU A 232 -17.50 4.30 -3.96
C LEU A 232 -18.92 4.52 -4.45
N THR A 233 -19.17 5.70 -4.98
CA THR A 233 -20.46 6.09 -5.56
C THR A 233 -20.29 6.61 -6.99
N PRO A 234 -21.29 6.48 -7.90
CA PRO A 234 -21.22 7.06 -9.23
C PRO A 234 -20.89 8.56 -9.22
N ALA A 235 -21.44 9.30 -8.26
CA ALA A 235 -21.18 10.73 -8.10
C ALA A 235 -19.71 11.03 -7.76
N LEU A 236 -19.12 10.28 -6.82
CA LEU A 236 -17.69 10.43 -6.48
C LEU A 236 -16.79 10.08 -7.67
N LEU A 237 -17.13 9.02 -8.42
CA LEU A 237 -16.35 8.60 -9.59
C LEU A 237 -16.39 9.66 -10.69
N ALA A 238 -17.56 10.28 -10.93
CA ALA A 238 -17.68 11.37 -11.89
C ALA A 238 -16.90 12.61 -11.46
N ASP A 239 -16.95 12.98 -10.18
CA ASP A 239 -16.26 14.17 -9.66
C ASP A 239 -14.75 13.99 -9.58
N VAL A 240 -14.28 12.90 -8.98
CA VAL A 240 -12.86 12.69 -8.68
C VAL A 240 -12.09 12.11 -9.87
N TYR A 241 -12.66 11.10 -10.54
CA TYR A 241 -11.99 10.38 -11.63
C TYR A 241 -12.42 10.85 -13.01
N ARG A 242 -13.50 11.66 -13.10
CA ARG A 242 -14.07 12.18 -14.34
C ARG A 242 -14.50 11.07 -15.31
N VAL A 243 -15.07 10.02 -14.76
CA VAL A 243 -15.59 8.88 -15.48
C VAL A 243 -17.05 8.62 -15.13
N GLU A 244 -17.82 8.15 -16.09
CA GLU A 244 -19.15 7.61 -15.83
C GLU A 244 -19.00 6.14 -15.44
N ALA A 245 -19.65 5.73 -14.36
CA ALA A 245 -19.57 4.38 -13.86
C ALA A 245 -20.83 4.00 -13.10
N ASP A 246 -21.19 2.73 -13.20
CA ASP A 246 -22.12 2.07 -12.31
C ASP A 246 -21.39 1.49 -11.11
N VAL A 247 -22.01 1.60 -9.93
CA VAL A 247 -21.54 0.92 -8.72
C VAL A 247 -22.65 0.01 -8.25
N THR A 248 -22.39 -1.29 -8.35
CA THR A 248 -23.34 -2.33 -7.96
C THR A 248 -22.76 -3.20 -6.85
N GLU A 249 -23.61 -3.93 -6.16
CA GLU A 249 -23.15 -4.93 -5.19
C GLU A 249 -22.79 -6.22 -5.91
N HIS A 250 -21.58 -6.72 -5.68
CA HIS A 250 -21.14 -7.99 -6.26
C HIS A 250 -21.95 -9.16 -5.67
N PRO A 251 -22.64 -10.00 -6.48
CA PRO A 251 -23.67 -10.93 -6.00
C PRO A 251 -23.15 -12.03 -5.08
N ARG A 252 -21.85 -12.33 -5.11
CA ARG A 252 -21.25 -13.37 -4.27
C ARG A 252 -20.57 -12.83 -3.01
N THR A 253 -20.10 -11.59 -3.03
CA THR A 253 -19.28 -11.04 -1.94
C THR A 253 -19.97 -9.92 -1.17
N GLY A 254 -21.01 -9.32 -1.73
CA GLY A 254 -21.68 -8.15 -1.16
C GLY A 254 -20.83 -6.87 -1.18
N LEU A 255 -19.67 -6.90 -1.82
CA LEU A 255 -18.78 -5.75 -1.92
C LEU A 255 -19.14 -4.87 -3.11
N PRO A 256 -18.87 -3.56 -3.06
CA PRO A 256 -19.12 -2.68 -4.20
C PRO A 256 -18.22 -3.08 -5.38
N GLN A 257 -18.81 -3.10 -6.56
CA GLN A 257 -18.16 -3.34 -7.84
C GLN A 257 -18.36 -2.15 -8.75
N VAL A 258 -17.26 -1.54 -9.16
CA VAL A 258 -17.24 -0.42 -10.10
C VAL A 258 -17.15 -0.96 -11.51
N THR A 259 -18.11 -0.58 -12.37
CA THR A 259 -18.11 -0.88 -13.79
C THR A 259 -18.08 0.43 -14.57
N LEU A 260 -17.00 0.66 -15.31
CA LEU A 260 -16.85 1.86 -16.13
C LEU A 260 -17.82 1.80 -17.35
N LEU A 261 -18.56 2.88 -17.57
CA LEU A 261 -19.43 3.01 -18.72
C LEU A 261 -18.62 3.61 -19.88
N THR A 262 -18.54 2.87 -20.99
CA THR A 262 -17.97 3.36 -22.23
C THR A 262 -19.08 4.00 -23.07
N GLY A 263 -18.75 5.01 -23.92
CA GLY A 263 -19.76 5.72 -24.70
C GLY A 263 -20.69 4.86 -25.59
N HIS A 264 -20.42 3.56 -25.74
CA HIS A 264 -21.30 2.60 -26.41
C HIS A 264 -22.45 2.16 -25.51
N ASP A 265 -22.29 2.18 -24.20
CA ASP A 265 -23.30 1.74 -23.23
C ASP A 265 -24.41 2.81 -23.02
N LEU A 266 -24.10 4.08 -23.35
CA LEU A 266 -25.02 5.21 -23.19
C LEU A 266 -26.09 5.30 -24.29
N THR A 267 -25.91 4.60 -25.41
CA THR A 267 -26.87 4.60 -26.53
C THR A 267 -28.03 3.62 -26.37
N GLY A 268 -27.91 2.61 -25.49
CA GLY A 268 -28.93 1.58 -25.26
C GLY A 268 -30.15 2.03 -24.44
N GLN A 269 -30.04 3.07 -23.62
CA GLN A 269 -31.13 3.52 -22.74
C GLN A 269 -32.04 4.62 -23.33
N ARG A 270 -31.66 5.24 -24.48
CA ARG A 270 -32.47 6.30 -25.11
C ARG A 270 -33.52 5.80 -26.12
N GLN A 271 -33.60 4.52 -26.42
CA GLN A 271 -34.56 3.98 -27.41
C GLN A 271 -35.80 3.31 -26.79
N GLY A 272 -35.98 3.36 -25.46
CA GLY A 272 -37.10 2.68 -24.77
C GLY A 272 -38.33 3.53 -24.41
N VAL A 273 -38.35 4.84 -24.71
CA VAL A 273 -39.49 5.71 -24.35
C VAL A 273 -39.94 6.57 -25.55
N ALA A 274 -40.31 5.90 -26.62
CA ALA A 274 -41.13 6.54 -27.67
C ALA A 274 -41.82 5.45 -28.51
N GLN A 275 -42.88 4.84 -27.95
CA GLN A 275 -44.00 4.23 -28.67
C GLN A 275 -44.96 3.60 -27.64
N THR A 276 -45.92 4.38 -27.16
CA THR A 276 -47.36 4.07 -27.05
C THR A 276 -48.13 5.33 -26.75
#